data_d87e2170320bd394d09b015f9f163b55
#
_entry.id   d87e2170320bd394d09b015f9f163b55
#
_cell.length_a   1.000
_cell.length_b   1.000
_cell.length_c   1.000
_cell.angle_alpha   90.00
_cell.angle_beta   90.00
_cell.angle_gamma   90.00
#
_symmetry.space_group_name_H-M   'P 1'
#
loop_
_entity.id
_entity.type
_entity.pdbx_description
1 polymer ?
#
loop_
_entity_poly.entity_id
_entity_poly.type
_entity_poly.pdbx_seq_one_letter_code
_entity_poly.pdbx_strand_id
1 'polypeptide(L)'
;MSTQKKEKKYVRRSGAKIMASLVVLLGSLSYIMILAVINGSLGFVAAMGVTVFGAVGVAKALGEQIALSYGWIIGLTIGCGIIRGFLRYIEQYSNHYIAFRLLAAFRDKIFGALRVLCPAKLESKQKGSIIAMITSDIETLEVFYAHTISPISIAIVVSTAVFLFVGFVSSWYLALVALVGFLFIGIVVPLISSGRLKESGVKYRAEFA
;
A
#
# COMPACT_ATOMS: atom_id res chain seq x y z
N MET A 1 -45.33 3.08 -31.62
CA MET A 1 -44.62 1.87 -31.31
C MET A 1 -43.34 2.24 -30.57
N SER A 2 -43.40 2.21 -29.25
CA SER A 2 -42.35 2.68 -28.36
C SER A 2 -41.36 1.54 -28.14
N THR A 3 -40.14 1.63 -28.67
CA THR A 3 -39.04 0.71 -28.45
C THR A 3 -38.40 1.04 -27.09
N GLN A 4 -38.80 0.36 -26.04
CA GLN A 4 -38.12 0.39 -24.75
C GLN A 4 -36.72 -0.20 -24.94
N LYS A 5 -35.72 0.68 -24.97
CA LYS A 5 -34.30 0.33 -24.93
C LYS A 5 -34.03 -0.23 -23.53
N LYS A 6 -33.86 -1.56 -23.40
CA LYS A 6 -33.45 -2.23 -22.16
C LYS A 6 -32.17 -1.55 -21.65
N GLU A 7 -32.29 -0.76 -20.59
CA GLU A 7 -31.11 -0.32 -19.82
C GLU A 7 -30.37 -1.56 -19.32
N LYS A 8 -29.15 -1.76 -19.80
CA LYS A 8 -28.25 -2.76 -19.27
C LYS A 8 -27.97 -2.40 -17.81
N LYS A 9 -28.62 -3.10 -16.88
CA LYS A 9 -28.38 -3.00 -15.44
C LYS A 9 -26.89 -3.26 -15.19
N TYR A 10 -26.14 -2.22 -14.90
CA TYR A 10 -24.73 -2.33 -14.52
C TYR A 10 -24.63 -3.17 -13.25
N VAL A 11 -24.18 -4.41 -13.37
CA VAL A 11 -23.92 -5.28 -12.23
C VAL A 11 -22.67 -4.72 -11.52
N ARG A 12 -22.88 -4.14 -10.35
CA ARG A 12 -21.79 -3.63 -9.50
C ARG A 12 -20.88 -4.79 -9.14
N ARG A 13 -19.66 -4.80 -9.68
CA ARG A 13 -18.67 -5.86 -9.39
C ARG A 13 -18.27 -5.76 -7.92
N SER A 14 -18.07 -6.92 -7.26
CA SER A 14 -17.56 -6.98 -5.89
C SER A 14 -16.18 -6.30 -5.81
N GLY A 15 -15.92 -5.55 -4.74
CA GLY A 15 -14.64 -4.88 -4.51
C GLY A 15 -13.44 -5.83 -4.63
N ALA A 16 -13.56 -7.07 -4.12
CA ALA A 16 -12.54 -8.09 -4.24
C ALA A 16 -12.23 -8.47 -5.71
N LYS A 17 -13.25 -8.56 -6.57
CA LYS A 17 -13.06 -8.82 -8.01
C LYS A 17 -12.37 -7.65 -8.71
N ILE A 18 -12.69 -6.42 -8.30
CA ILE A 18 -12.02 -5.22 -8.84
C ILE A 18 -10.56 -5.21 -8.42
N MET A 19 -10.25 -5.45 -7.14
CA MET A 19 -8.87 -5.54 -6.64
C MET A 19 -8.08 -6.63 -7.35
N ALA A 20 -8.63 -7.83 -7.50
CA ALA A 20 -7.97 -8.90 -8.24
C ALA A 20 -7.68 -8.52 -9.71
N SER A 21 -8.63 -7.86 -10.38
CA SER A 21 -8.42 -7.38 -11.75
C SER A 21 -7.32 -6.31 -11.85
N LEU A 22 -7.23 -5.42 -10.86
CA LEU A 22 -6.19 -4.39 -10.79
C LEU A 22 -4.81 -5.01 -10.54
N VAL A 23 -4.72 -6.04 -9.69
CA VAL A 23 -3.47 -6.78 -9.46
C VAL A 23 -3.03 -7.51 -10.74
N VAL A 24 -3.95 -8.14 -11.48
CA VAL A 24 -3.64 -8.78 -12.76
C VAL A 24 -3.14 -7.77 -13.80
N LEU A 25 -3.60 -6.52 -13.74
CA LEU A 25 -3.13 -5.45 -14.63
C LEU A 25 -1.67 -5.06 -14.41
N LEU A 26 -1.07 -5.36 -13.24
CA LEU A 26 0.36 -5.19 -13.02
C LEU A 26 1.20 -5.95 -14.07
N GLY A 27 0.73 -7.12 -14.53
CA GLY A 27 1.33 -7.86 -15.64
C GLY A 27 2.87 -7.87 -15.60
N SER A 28 3.50 -7.25 -16.59
CA SER A 28 4.96 -7.15 -16.71
C SER A 28 5.66 -6.32 -15.61
N LEU A 29 4.92 -5.53 -14.82
CA LEU A 29 5.47 -4.72 -13.72
C LEU A 29 5.46 -5.46 -12.37
N SER A 30 4.96 -6.70 -12.32
CA SER A 30 4.88 -7.51 -11.09
C SER A 30 6.25 -7.75 -10.45
N TYR A 31 7.33 -7.87 -11.24
CA TYR A 31 8.68 -8.03 -10.70
C TYR A 31 9.16 -6.79 -9.92
N ILE A 32 8.76 -5.58 -10.34
CA ILE A 32 9.07 -4.34 -9.61
C ILE A 32 8.29 -4.28 -8.30
N MET A 33 7.04 -4.76 -8.30
CA MET A 33 6.24 -4.88 -7.07
C MET A 33 6.88 -5.85 -6.08
N ILE A 34 7.37 -7.00 -6.55
CA ILE A 34 8.10 -7.96 -5.70
C ILE A 34 9.35 -7.30 -5.12
N LEU A 35 10.13 -6.57 -5.94
CA LEU A 35 11.30 -5.83 -5.49
C LEU A 35 10.94 -4.78 -4.42
N ALA A 36 9.83 -4.04 -4.60
CA ALA A 36 9.33 -3.09 -3.60
C ALA A 36 8.99 -3.79 -2.28
N VAL A 37 8.29 -4.93 -2.33
CA VAL A 37 7.92 -5.70 -1.13
C VAL A 37 9.16 -6.26 -0.41
N ILE A 38 10.13 -6.76 -1.14
CA ILE A 38 11.41 -7.26 -0.56
C ILE A 38 12.14 -6.11 0.14
N ASN A 39 12.36 -4.99 -0.55
CA ASN A 39 13.08 -3.86 0.03
C ASN A 39 12.32 -3.24 1.21
N GLY A 40 11.00 -3.14 1.13
CA GLY A 40 10.16 -2.68 2.24
C GLY A 40 10.27 -3.61 3.46
N SER A 41 10.19 -4.91 3.25
CA SER A 41 10.33 -5.91 4.33
C SER A 41 11.72 -5.86 4.99
N LEU A 42 12.78 -5.79 4.19
CA LEU A 42 14.15 -5.62 4.71
C LEU A 42 14.31 -4.27 5.43
N GLY A 43 13.65 -3.21 4.96
CA GLY A 43 13.62 -1.92 5.62
C GLY A 43 12.98 -1.98 7.02
N PHE A 44 11.94 -2.79 7.20
CA PHE A 44 11.36 -3.05 8.53
C PHE A 44 12.29 -3.87 9.43
N VAL A 45 13.00 -4.87 8.89
CA VAL A 45 14.01 -5.61 9.65
C VAL A 45 15.14 -4.67 10.11
N ALA A 46 15.61 -3.78 9.24
CA ALA A 46 16.59 -2.76 9.61
C ALA A 46 16.06 -1.80 10.69
N ALA A 47 14.77 -1.42 10.62
CA ALA A 47 14.13 -0.63 11.67
C ALA A 47 14.09 -1.34 13.02
N MET A 48 13.79 -2.63 13.03
CA MET A 48 13.86 -3.47 14.24
C MET A 48 15.31 -3.50 14.78
N GLY A 49 16.30 -3.60 13.90
CA GLY A 49 17.73 -3.51 14.27
C GLY A 49 18.07 -2.21 15.02
N VAL A 50 17.58 -1.06 14.54
CA VAL A 50 17.76 0.23 15.25
C VAL A 50 17.20 0.16 16.67
N THR A 51 15.99 -0.38 16.82
CA THR A 51 15.32 -0.48 18.13
C THR A 51 16.06 -1.46 19.06
N VAL A 52 16.45 -2.62 18.53
CA VAL A 52 17.14 -3.67 19.31
C VAL A 52 18.51 -3.17 19.79
N PHE A 53 19.36 -2.64 18.90
CA PHE A 53 20.68 -2.14 19.29
C PHE A 53 20.57 -0.88 20.17
N GLY A 54 19.56 -0.03 19.97
CA GLY A 54 19.27 1.06 20.89
C GLY A 54 18.91 0.57 22.30
N ALA A 55 18.05 -0.43 22.41
CA ALA A 55 17.69 -1.04 23.68
C ALA A 55 18.89 -1.72 24.37
N VAL A 56 19.73 -2.42 23.60
CA VAL A 56 20.98 -3.02 24.09
C VAL A 56 21.93 -1.94 24.63
N GLY A 57 22.01 -0.79 23.97
CA GLY A 57 22.81 0.35 24.44
C GLY A 57 22.32 0.91 25.76
N VAL A 58 21.00 1.07 25.91
CA VAL A 58 20.38 1.51 27.17
C VAL A 58 20.60 0.49 28.30
N ALA A 59 20.38 -0.80 28.05
CA ALA A 59 20.59 -1.85 29.03
C ALA A 59 22.05 -1.86 29.54
N LYS A 60 23.01 -1.74 28.62
CA LYS A 60 24.44 -1.63 29.00
C LYS A 60 24.73 -0.38 29.83
N ALA A 61 24.11 0.75 29.53
CA ALA A 61 24.25 1.98 30.31
C ALA A 61 23.65 1.87 31.74
N LEU A 62 22.65 1.00 31.92
CA LEU A 62 22.05 0.67 33.21
C LEU A 62 22.85 -0.36 34.03
N GLY A 63 24.00 -0.83 33.52
CA GLY A 63 24.91 -1.72 34.23
C GLY A 63 24.84 -3.19 33.83
N GLU A 64 24.02 -3.54 32.81
CA GLU A 64 23.98 -4.91 32.31
C GLU A 64 25.31 -5.31 31.65
N GLN A 65 25.75 -6.57 31.96
CA GLN A 65 27.01 -7.14 31.47
C GLN A 65 26.88 -7.56 30.01
N ILE A 66 26.98 -6.61 29.06
CA ILE A 66 26.86 -6.86 27.64
C ILE A 66 28.26 -6.85 27.00
N ALA A 67 28.62 -7.96 26.31
CA ALA A 67 29.92 -8.13 25.70
C ALA A 67 30.21 -7.14 24.55
N LEU A 68 29.19 -6.63 23.83
CA LEU A 68 29.38 -5.65 22.77
C LEU A 68 29.89 -4.31 23.33
N SER A 69 30.92 -3.74 22.70
CA SER A 69 31.38 -2.39 23.03
C SER A 69 30.39 -1.32 22.58
N TYR A 70 30.40 -0.13 23.22
CA TYR A 70 29.56 0.99 22.82
C TYR A 70 29.79 1.41 21.37
N GLY A 71 31.04 1.34 20.86
CA GLY A 71 31.35 1.65 19.47
C GLY A 71 30.60 0.74 18.49
N TRP A 72 30.55 -0.56 18.78
CA TRP A 72 29.78 -1.51 17.96
C TRP A 72 28.27 -1.27 18.05
N ILE A 73 27.74 -1.00 19.25
CA ILE A 73 26.29 -0.74 19.43
C ILE A 73 25.88 0.50 18.63
N ILE A 74 26.63 1.59 18.76
CA ILE A 74 26.36 2.84 18.03
C ILE A 74 26.54 2.62 16.53
N GLY A 75 27.62 1.95 16.10
CA GLY A 75 27.87 1.67 14.69
C GLY A 75 26.76 0.83 14.04
N LEU A 76 26.30 -0.22 14.72
CA LEU A 76 25.20 -1.05 14.23
C LEU A 76 23.87 -0.29 14.19
N THR A 77 23.58 0.53 15.20
CA THR A 77 22.37 1.37 15.22
C THR A 77 22.37 2.36 14.05
N ILE A 78 23.47 3.07 13.83
CA ILE A 78 23.60 4.02 12.72
C ILE A 78 23.55 3.28 11.38
N GLY A 79 24.27 2.17 11.25
CA GLY A 79 24.28 1.33 10.05
C GLY A 79 22.88 0.85 9.67
N CYS A 80 22.13 0.31 10.62
CA CYS A 80 20.72 -0.07 10.42
C CYS A 80 19.85 1.12 10.00
N GLY A 81 20.06 2.30 10.58
CA GLY A 81 19.34 3.53 10.21
C GLY A 81 19.60 3.96 8.77
N ILE A 82 20.87 3.95 8.34
CA ILE A 82 21.25 4.28 6.97
C ILE A 82 20.67 3.26 5.98
N ILE A 83 20.83 1.96 6.25
CA ILE A 83 20.29 0.87 5.42
C ILE A 83 18.77 1.01 5.29
N ARG A 84 18.07 1.27 6.40
CA ARG A 84 16.62 1.50 6.39
C ARG A 84 16.22 2.64 5.45
N GLY A 85 16.93 3.78 5.53
CA GLY A 85 16.66 4.94 4.67
C GLY A 85 16.81 4.60 3.19
N PHE A 86 17.86 3.88 2.84
CA PHE A 86 18.13 3.47 1.47
C PHE A 86 17.09 2.46 0.94
N LEU A 87 16.76 1.45 1.72
CA LEU A 87 15.76 0.45 1.37
C LEU A 87 14.37 1.09 1.22
N ARG A 88 14.02 2.03 2.09
CA ARG A 88 12.76 2.77 2.00
C ARG A 88 12.70 3.64 0.75
N TYR A 89 13.80 4.26 0.36
CA TYR A 89 13.87 5.02 -0.88
C TYR A 89 13.60 4.11 -2.10
N ILE A 90 14.26 2.94 -2.19
CA ILE A 90 14.05 1.99 -3.30
C ILE A 90 12.60 1.50 -3.34
N GLU A 91 12.02 1.16 -2.19
CA GLU A 91 10.62 0.74 -2.07
C GLU A 91 9.68 1.81 -2.61
N GLN A 92 9.80 3.05 -2.14
CA GLN A 92 8.92 4.16 -2.55
C GLN A 92 9.11 4.51 -4.02
N TYR A 93 10.35 4.57 -4.50
CA TYR A 93 10.64 4.77 -5.92
C TYR A 93 9.96 3.71 -6.80
N SER A 94 10.06 2.44 -6.42
CA SER A 94 9.45 1.32 -7.14
C SER A 94 7.93 1.43 -7.17
N ASN A 95 7.30 1.78 -6.04
CA ASN A 95 5.85 1.93 -5.93
C ASN A 95 5.33 3.06 -6.82
N HIS A 96 5.96 4.24 -6.79
CA HIS A 96 5.59 5.35 -7.64
C HIS A 96 5.88 5.08 -9.13
N TYR A 97 6.99 4.42 -9.44
CA TYR A 97 7.29 4.02 -10.81
C TYR A 97 6.18 3.13 -11.41
N ILE A 98 5.71 2.12 -10.66
CA ILE A 98 4.60 1.27 -11.08
C ILE A 98 3.34 2.12 -11.29
N ALA A 99 2.99 2.95 -10.31
CA ALA A 99 1.81 3.78 -10.37
C ALA A 99 1.81 4.67 -11.62
N PHE A 100 2.87 5.43 -11.87
CA PHE A 100 2.96 6.34 -13.03
C PHE A 100 2.96 5.61 -14.37
N ARG A 101 3.61 4.44 -14.45
CA ARG A 101 3.58 3.61 -15.67
C ARG A 101 2.16 3.12 -15.97
N LEU A 102 1.43 2.67 -14.96
CA LEU A 102 0.04 2.24 -15.12
C LEU A 102 -0.88 3.41 -15.46
N LEU A 103 -0.71 4.56 -14.79
CA LEU A 103 -1.47 5.78 -15.11
C LEU A 103 -1.30 6.20 -16.56
N ALA A 104 -0.06 6.22 -17.08
CA ALA A 104 0.22 6.52 -18.47
C ALA A 104 -0.49 5.55 -19.41
N ALA A 105 -0.39 4.25 -19.16
CA ALA A 105 -1.04 3.21 -19.96
C ALA A 105 -2.58 3.31 -19.94
N PHE A 106 -3.18 3.65 -18.80
CA PHE A 106 -4.62 3.88 -18.69
C PHE A 106 -5.05 5.13 -19.47
N ARG A 107 -4.29 6.22 -19.30
CA ARG A 107 -4.55 7.47 -20.01
C ARG A 107 -4.55 7.25 -21.54
N ASP A 108 -3.56 6.55 -22.05
CA ASP A 108 -3.48 6.23 -23.49
C ASP A 108 -4.66 5.40 -23.97
N LYS A 109 -5.05 4.36 -23.21
CA LYS A 109 -6.21 3.52 -23.55
C LYS A 109 -7.52 4.29 -23.54
N ILE A 110 -7.73 5.16 -22.55
CA ILE A 110 -8.95 5.96 -22.43
C ILE A 110 -9.01 7.00 -23.54
N PHE A 111 -7.93 7.72 -23.81
CA PHE A 111 -7.90 8.68 -24.91
C PHE A 111 -8.05 8.00 -26.28
N GLY A 112 -7.48 6.80 -26.48
CA GLY A 112 -7.71 6.00 -27.67
C GLY A 112 -9.19 5.65 -27.86
N ALA A 113 -9.86 5.21 -26.80
CA ALA A 113 -11.30 4.92 -26.82
C ALA A 113 -12.16 6.18 -27.08
N LEU A 114 -11.81 7.31 -26.46
CA LEU A 114 -12.50 8.58 -26.67
C LEU A 114 -12.38 9.07 -28.11
N ARG A 115 -11.22 8.94 -28.78
CA ARG A 115 -11.07 9.30 -30.20
C ARG A 115 -12.01 8.52 -31.11
N VAL A 116 -12.21 7.23 -30.86
CA VAL A 116 -13.11 6.38 -31.66
C VAL A 116 -14.58 6.75 -31.42
N LEU A 117 -14.92 7.27 -30.22
CA LEU A 117 -16.28 7.64 -29.86
C LEU A 117 -16.66 9.07 -30.26
N CYS A 118 -15.69 9.93 -30.58
CA CYS A 118 -15.93 11.28 -31.12
C CYS A 118 -16.15 11.23 -32.66
N PRO A 119 -17.06 12.09 -33.24
CA PRO A 119 -17.87 13.11 -32.59
C PRO A 119 -19.27 12.62 -32.13
N ALA A 120 -19.76 11.49 -32.63
CA ALA A 120 -21.18 11.12 -32.60
C ALA A 120 -21.81 10.86 -31.23
N LYS A 121 -21.01 10.53 -30.19
CA LYS A 121 -21.54 10.19 -28.84
C LYS A 121 -21.19 11.19 -27.73
N LEU A 122 -20.31 12.14 -28.00
CA LEU A 122 -19.82 13.10 -26.98
C LEU A 122 -20.43 14.49 -27.09
N GLU A 123 -21.21 14.77 -28.14
CA GLU A 123 -21.82 16.10 -28.35
C GLU A 123 -22.88 16.49 -27.31
N SER A 124 -23.47 15.51 -26.62
CA SER A 124 -24.54 15.75 -25.64
C SER A 124 -24.07 15.90 -24.17
N LYS A 125 -22.77 15.72 -23.90
CA LYS A 125 -22.22 15.84 -22.54
C LYS A 125 -21.10 16.87 -22.49
N GLN A 126 -21.04 17.60 -21.37
CA GLN A 126 -19.98 18.58 -21.12
C GLN A 126 -18.61 17.89 -21.14
N LYS A 127 -17.83 18.13 -22.19
CA LYS A 127 -16.50 17.51 -22.44
C LYS A 127 -15.55 17.67 -21.24
N GLY A 128 -15.59 18.84 -20.58
CA GLY A 128 -14.78 19.11 -19.38
C GLY A 128 -15.10 18.21 -18.19
N SER A 129 -16.39 17.92 -17.96
CA SER A 129 -16.82 17.03 -16.86
C SER A 129 -16.31 15.59 -17.05
N ILE A 130 -16.30 15.08 -18.28
CA ILE A 130 -15.80 13.73 -18.58
C ILE A 130 -14.28 13.66 -18.36
N ILE A 131 -13.54 14.65 -18.80
CA ILE A 131 -12.08 14.71 -18.61
C ILE A 131 -11.74 14.81 -17.12
N ALA A 132 -12.43 15.67 -16.36
CA ALA A 132 -12.22 15.82 -14.94
C ALA A 132 -12.51 14.50 -14.17
N MET A 133 -13.61 13.82 -14.49
CA MET A 133 -13.95 12.52 -13.91
C MET A 133 -12.88 11.46 -14.20
N ILE A 134 -12.44 11.34 -15.44
CA ILE A 134 -11.39 10.38 -15.86
C ILE A 134 -10.07 10.68 -15.13
N THR A 135 -9.69 11.94 -15.00
CA THR A 135 -8.46 12.33 -14.30
C THR A 135 -8.53 11.95 -12.82
N SER A 136 -9.63 12.26 -12.14
CA SER A 136 -9.83 11.91 -10.74
C SER A 136 -9.85 10.39 -10.49
N ASP A 137 -10.48 9.62 -11.39
CA ASP A 137 -10.50 8.15 -11.28
C ASP A 137 -9.11 7.56 -11.48
N ILE A 138 -8.31 8.11 -12.40
CA ILE A 138 -6.92 7.68 -12.64
C ILE A 138 -6.05 7.98 -11.41
N GLU A 139 -6.15 9.17 -10.80
CA GLU A 139 -5.42 9.53 -9.58
C GLU A 139 -5.76 8.59 -8.40
N THR A 140 -7.01 8.14 -8.31
CA THR A 140 -7.41 7.15 -7.31
C THR A 140 -6.66 5.80 -7.50
N LEU A 141 -6.35 5.42 -8.73
CA LEU A 141 -5.55 4.22 -9.02
C LEU A 141 -4.09 4.38 -8.59
N GLU A 142 -3.52 5.57 -8.65
CA GLU A 142 -2.18 5.85 -8.12
C GLU A 142 -2.11 5.51 -6.63
N VAL A 143 -3.05 6.07 -5.84
CA VAL A 143 -3.13 5.79 -4.40
C VAL A 143 -3.25 4.29 -4.13
N PHE A 144 -4.04 3.58 -4.93
CA PHE A 144 -4.20 2.14 -4.79
C PHE A 144 -2.89 1.37 -5.00
N TYR A 145 -2.17 1.65 -6.08
CA TYR A 145 -0.93 0.92 -6.41
C TYR A 145 0.23 1.31 -5.51
N ALA A 146 0.44 2.60 -5.25
CA ALA A 146 1.57 3.08 -4.47
C ALA A 146 1.38 2.92 -2.95
N HIS A 147 0.14 3.06 -2.46
CA HIS A 147 -0.11 3.19 -1.01
C HIS A 147 -1.03 2.10 -0.43
N THR A 148 -1.51 1.15 -1.23
CA THR A 148 -2.39 0.09 -0.72
C THR A 148 -1.77 -1.30 -0.90
N ILE A 149 -1.42 -1.70 -2.13
CA ILE A 149 -0.95 -3.07 -2.40
C ILE A 149 0.37 -3.35 -1.70
N SER A 150 1.39 -2.50 -1.90
CA SER A 150 2.73 -2.71 -1.37
C SER A 150 2.75 -2.72 0.17
N PRO A 151 2.18 -1.74 0.90
CA PRO A 151 2.16 -1.77 2.35
C PRO A 151 1.42 -2.98 2.94
N ILE A 152 0.30 -3.42 2.33
CA ILE A 152 -0.42 -4.61 2.79
C ILE A 152 0.45 -5.85 2.61
N SER A 153 1.11 -6.01 1.45
CA SER A 153 1.99 -7.14 1.18
C SER A 153 3.18 -7.17 2.15
N ILE A 154 3.81 -6.02 2.40
CA ILE A 154 4.91 -5.88 3.36
C ILE A 154 4.42 -6.22 4.78
N ALA A 155 3.26 -5.72 5.19
CA ALA A 155 2.69 -6.01 6.51
C ALA A 155 2.49 -7.52 6.72
N ILE A 156 1.96 -8.24 5.72
CA ILE A 156 1.80 -9.69 5.78
C ILE A 156 3.14 -10.40 5.91
N VAL A 157 4.12 -10.06 5.07
CA VAL A 157 5.45 -10.68 5.08
C VAL A 157 6.16 -10.44 6.41
N VAL A 158 6.20 -9.18 6.87
CA VAL A 158 6.89 -8.81 8.11
C VAL A 158 6.19 -9.41 9.34
N SER A 159 4.86 -9.34 9.43
CA SER A 159 4.12 -9.93 10.55
C SER A 159 4.31 -11.45 10.62
N THR A 160 4.33 -12.14 9.48
CA THR A 160 4.59 -13.57 9.40
C THR A 160 6.03 -13.89 9.85
N ALA A 161 7.00 -13.12 9.36
CA ALA A 161 8.41 -13.32 9.73
C ALA A 161 8.63 -13.10 11.24
N VAL A 162 8.04 -12.06 11.83
CA VAL A 162 8.14 -11.77 13.27
C VAL A 162 7.44 -12.85 14.09
N PHE A 163 6.24 -13.29 13.66
CA PHE A 163 5.53 -14.39 14.31
C PHE A 163 6.37 -15.66 14.39
N LEU A 164 6.95 -16.07 13.26
CA LEU A 164 7.82 -17.25 13.20
C LEU A 164 9.09 -17.06 14.04
N PHE A 165 9.74 -15.91 13.93
CA PHE A 165 10.95 -15.61 14.69
C PHE A 165 10.70 -15.69 16.20
N VAL A 166 9.65 -15.04 16.71
CA VAL A 166 9.30 -15.07 18.13
C VAL A 166 8.92 -16.48 18.57
N GLY A 167 8.19 -17.23 17.74
CA GLY A 167 7.79 -18.61 18.04
C GLY A 167 8.97 -19.54 18.20
N PHE A 168 9.98 -19.46 17.32
CA PHE A 168 11.16 -20.32 17.36
C PHE A 168 12.21 -19.89 18.38
N VAL A 169 12.40 -18.59 18.58
CA VAL A 169 13.46 -18.04 19.43
C VAL A 169 13.02 -17.92 20.89
N SER A 170 11.75 -17.64 21.14
CA SER A 170 11.26 -17.36 22.49
C SER A 170 10.15 -18.34 22.90
N SER A 171 8.92 -18.13 22.48
CA SER A 171 7.79 -18.97 22.85
C SER A 171 6.62 -18.80 21.86
N TRP A 172 5.96 -19.90 21.54
CA TRP A 172 4.73 -19.88 20.73
C TRP A 172 3.58 -19.11 21.36
N TYR A 173 3.51 -19.06 22.71
CA TYR A 173 2.52 -18.24 23.41
C TYR A 173 2.75 -16.75 23.16
N LEU A 174 3.99 -16.28 23.22
CA LEU A 174 4.34 -14.90 22.92
C LEU A 174 4.10 -14.57 21.44
N ALA A 175 4.41 -15.51 20.55
CA ALA A 175 4.12 -15.36 19.12
C ALA A 175 2.62 -15.19 18.86
N LEU A 176 1.75 -15.96 19.53
CA LEU A 176 0.30 -15.82 19.41
C LEU A 176 -0.20 -14.47 19.93
N VAL A 177 0.33 -13.97 21.04
CA VAL A 177 0.01 -12.63 21.54
C VAL A 177 0.39 -11.55 20.52
N ALA A 178 1.59 -11.66 19.94
CA ALA A 178 2.04 -10.75 18.88
C ALA A 178 1.12 -10.82 17.64
N LEU A 179 0.73 -12.02 17.23
CA LEU A 179 -0.18 -12.24 16.10
C LEU A 179 -1.54 -11.57 16.32
N VAL A 180 -2.12 -11.72 17.52
CA VAL A 180 -3.37 -11.03 17.88
C VAL A 180 -3.23 -9.52 17.77
N GLY A 181 -2.10 -8.95 18.23
CA GLY A 181 -1.79 -7.53 18.08
C GLY A 181 -1.70 -7.10 16.61
N PHE A 182 -1.01 -7.87 15.75
CA PHE A 182 -0.91 -7.60 14.32
C PHE A 182 -2.27 -7.66 13.62
N LEU A 183 -3.11 -8.67 13.94
CA LEU A 183 -4.45 -8.78 13.38
C LEU A 183 -5.35 -7.63 13.84
N PHE A 184 -5.24 -7.23 15.10
CA PHE A 184 -5.99 -6.09 15.62
C PHE A 184 -5.63 -4.79 14.87
N ILE A 185 -4.34 -4.48 14.76
CA ILE A 185 -3.87 -3.27 14.06
C ILE A 185 -4.15 -3.37 12.55
N GLY A 186 -3.92 -4.52 11.92
CA GLY A 186 -4.03 -4.69 10.47
C GLY A 186 -5.47 -4.83 9.96
N ILE A 187 -6.41 -5.28 10.78
CA ILE A 187 -7.79 -5.54 10.37
C ILE A 187 -8.78 -4.67 11.13
N VAL A 188 -8.76 -4.71 12.47
CA VAL A 188 -9.80 -4.05 13.29
C VAL A 188 -9.70 -2.53 13.17
N VAL A 189 -8.49 -1.97 13.29
CA VAL A 189 -8.29 -0.50 13.19
C VAL A 189 -8.72 0.05 11.83
N PRO A 190 -8.34 -0.52 10.67
CA PRO A 190 -8.82 -0.06 9.37
C PRO A 190 -10.34 -0.20 9.19
N LEU A 191 -10.96 -1.28 9.69
CA LEU A 191 -12.40 -1.47 9.61
C LEU A 191 -13.17 -0.39 10.39
N ILE A 192 -12.74 -0.08 11.60
CA ILE A 192 -13.34 0.98 12.43
C ILE A 192 -13.15 2.35 11.75
N SER A 193 -11.93 2.63 11.27
CA SER A 193 -11.61 3.90 10.61
C SER A 193 -12.39 4.10 9.31
N SER A 194 -12.58 3.02 8.51
CA SER A 194 -13.29 3.10 7.24
C SER A 194 -14.77 3.51 7.39
N GLY A 195 -15.43 3.07 8.46
CA GLY A 195 -16.80 3.46 8.78
C GLY A 195 -16.94 4.98 9.02
N ARG A 196 -16.05 5.53 9.85
CA ARG A 196 -16.03 6.96 10.18
C ARG A 196 -15.64 7.85 8.99
N LEU A 197 -14.62 7.43 8.22
CA LEU A 197 -14.13 8.16 7.05
C LEU A 197 -15.18 8.22 5.92
N LYS A 198 -15.98 7.17 5.75
CA LYS A 198 -17.05 7.14 4.75
C LYS A 198 -18.12 8.20 5.04
N GLU A 199 -18.49 8.36 6.28
CA GLU A 199 -19.48 9.35 6.73
C GLU A 199 -18.95 10.79 6.58
N SER A 200 -17.72 11.03 6.97
CA SER A 200 -17.04 12.33 6.80
C SER A 200 -16.84 12.67 5.31
N GLY A 201 -16.41 11.71 4.49
CA GLY A 201 -16.20 11.92 3.07
C GLY A 201 -17.48 12.25 2.28
N VAL A 202 -18.63 11.72 2.69
CA VAL A 202 -19.92 12.10 2.12
C VAL A 202 -20.31 13.54 2.50
N LYS A 203 -20.07 13.94 3.76
CA LYS A 203 -20.31 15.31 4.23
C LYS A 203 -19.45 16.33 3.49
N TYR A 204 -18.14 16.06 3.37
CA TYR A 204 -17.23 16.95 2.62
C TYR A 204 -17.62 17.11 1.15
N ARG A 205 -18.00 16.02 0.46
CA ARG A 205 -18.46 16.14 -0.94
C ARG A 205 -19.76 16.92 -1.10
N ALA A 206 -20.64 16.87 -0.10
CA ALA A 206 -21.88 17.65 -0.09
C ALA A 206 -21.67 19.15 0.19
N GLU A 207 -20.59 19.50 0.91
CA GLU A 207 -20.24 20.90 1.21
C GLU A 207 -19.55 21.62 0.03
N PHE A 208 -18.92 20.86 -0.89
CA PHE A 208 -18.19 21.39 -2.06
C PHE A 208 -18.93 21.16 -3.39
N ALA A 209 -20.16 20.64 -3.38
CA ALA A 209 -21.01 20.46 -4.56
C ALA A 209 -22.07 21.55 -4.67
#